data_d9e36bdb631834e17437a1476255bb40
#
_entry.id   d9e36bdb631834e17437a1476255bb40
#
_cell.length_a   1.000
_cell.length_b   1.000
_cell.length_c   1.000
_cell.angle_alpha   90.00
_cell.angle_beta   90.00
_cell.angle_gamma   90.00
#
_symmetry.space_group_name_H-M   'P 1'
#
loop_
_entity.id
_entity.type
_entity.pdbx_description
1 polymer ?
#
loop_
_entity_poly.entity_id
_entity_poly.type
_entity_poly.pdbx_seq_one_letter_code
_entity_poly.pdbx_strand_id
1 'polypeptide(L)'
;MASLSTTSIKPVETATHNSTGYFNVSGILYDKNGNIKNLNRTGAVVTEFNMEDMDSNFGAMDELSYAYEGNQLQSVTDGAHAAFGFKGSSAAYTYDVNGNMLTDSGKGISNIAYNHLNLPEAVTISNAEHNGTIAYLY
;
A
#
# COMPACT_ATOMS: atom_id res chain seq x y z
N MET A 1 -60.12 0.00 28.09
CA MET A 1 -59.19 1.13 27.98
C MET A 1 -57.94 0.62 27.23
N ALA A 2 -57.71 1.12 26.04
CA ALA A 2 -56.52 0.78 25.30
C ALA A 2 -55.32 1.50 25.94
N SER A 3 -54.32 0.75 26.38
CA SER A 3 -53.05 1.26 26.85
C SER A 3 -52.29 1.78 25.63
N LEU A 4 -52.07 3.09 25.54
CA LEU A 4 -51.14 3.69 24.61
C LEU A 4 -49.73 3.28 25.03
N SER A 5 -49.14 2.33 24.32
CA SER A 5 -47.72 2.04 24.40
C SER A 5 -47.00 3.23 23.82
N THR A 6 -46.40 4.06 24.67
CA THR A 6 -45.41 5.05 24.23
C THR A 6 -44.20 4.27 23.74
N THR A 7 -44.10 4.07 22.42
CA THR A 7 -42.83 3.70 21.78
C THR A 7 -41.89 4.85 22.06
N SER A 8 -40.96 4.64 22.98
CA SER A 8 -39.82 5.53 23.16
C SER A 8 -39.07 5.53 21.84
N ILE A 9 -39.23 6.59 21.03
CA ILE A 9 -38.35 6.87 19.90
C ILE A 9 -36.99 7.12 20.55
N LYS A 10 -36.08 6.15 20.47
CA LYS A 10 -34.69 6.43 20.76
C LYS A 10 -34.30 7.64 19.91
N PRO A 11 -33.71 8.68 20.52
CA PRO A 11 -33.11 9.72 19.71
C PRO A 11 -32.21 9.01 18.69
N VAL A 12 -32.40 9.35 17.45
CA VAL A 12 -31.40 9.01 16.42
C VAL A 12 -30.11 9.58 16.98
N GLU A 13 -29.27 8.71 17.55
CA GLU A 13 -27.89 9.07 17.73
C GLU A 13 -27.43 9.44 16.32
N THR A 14 -27.32 10.74 16.08
CA THR A 14 -26.50 11.22 14.99
C THR A 14 -25.11 10.70 15.33
N ALA A 15 -24.80 9.51 14.81
CA ALA A 15 -23.45 9.03 14.80
C ALA A 15 -22.67 10.15 14.13
N THR A 16 -22.01 10.96 14.92
CA THR A 16 -20.99 11.86 14.44
C THR A 16 -19.90 10.91 13.94
N HIS A 17 -20.01 10.52 12.68
CA HIS A 17 -18.93 9.80 12.00
C HIS A 17 -17.73 10.70 12.08
N ASN A 18 -16.89 10.43 13.06
CA ASN A 18 -15.60 11.06 13.16
C ASN A 18 -14.74 10.41 12.07
N SER A 19 -14.82 10.95 10.86
CA SER A 19 -14.05 10.52 9.70
C SER A 19 -12.53 10.69 9.89
N THR A 20 -12.10 11.18 11.05
CA THR A 20 -10.71 11.38 11.45
C THR A 20 -10.02 10.05 11.81
N GLY A 21 -9.99 9.11 10.96
CA GLY A 21 -9.34 7.81 11.17
C GLY A 21 -9.49 6.88 9.98
N TYR A 22 -10.43 7.18 9.10
CA TYR A 22 -10.70 6.35 7.93
C TYR A 22 -9.53 6.35 6.94
N PHE A 23 -8.88 7.52 6.78
CA PHE A 23 -7.69 7.68 5.95
C PHE A 23 -6.59 8.33 6.79
N ASN A 24 -5.81 7.50 7.43
CA ASN A 24 -4.73 7.97 8.30
C ASN A 24 -3.41 7.34 7.89
N VAL A 25 -2.34 8.10 8.03
CA VAL A 25 -0.96 7.63 7.94
C VAL A 25 -0.33 7.81 9.31
N SER A 26 0.25 6.74 9.85
CA SER A 26 0.82 6.71 11.20
C SER A 26 2.04 5.78 11.27
N GLY A 27 2.66 5.69 12.43
CA GLY A 27 3.76 4.75 12.68
C GLY A 27 4.98 5.00 11.79
N ILE A 28 5.16 6.23 11.28
CA ILE A 28 6.31 6.56 10.44
C ILE A 28 7.55 6.60 11.30
N LEU A 29 8.49 5.70 11.03
CA LEU A 29 9.80 5.64 11.67
C LEU A 29 10.87 5.84 10.62
N TYR A 30 11.95 6.51 11.02
CA TYR A 30 13.09 6.78 10.16
C TYR A 30 14.37 6.15 10.70
N ASP A 31 15.30 5.83 9.83
CA ASP A 31 16.67 5.53 10.22
C ASP A 31 17.50 6.83 10.41
N LYS A 32 18.78 6.65 10.76
CA LYS A 32 19.70 7.79 10.98
C LYS A 32 19.98 8.58 9.70
N ASN A 33 19.74 7.99 8.52
CA ASN A 33 19.95 8.61 7.21
C ASN A 33 18.69 9.32 6.70
N GLY A 34 17.57 9.22 7.43
CA GLY A 34 16.28 9.77 7.04
C GLY A 34 15.43 8.85 6.14
N ASN A 35 15.83 7.60 5.95
CA ASN A 35 15.02 6.63 5.21
C ASN A 35 13.84 6.15 6.07
N ILE A 36 12.66 6.05 5.47
CA ILE A 36 11.46 5.52 6.15
C ILE A 36 11.64 4.02 6.39
N LYS A 37 11.56 3.60 7.66
CA LYS A 37 11.62 2.18 8.05
C LYS A 37 10.27 1.53 8.22
N ASN A 38 9.28 2.28 8.66
CA ASN A 38 7.91 1.80 8.86
C ASN A 38 6.91 2.88 8.47
N LEU A 39 5.77 2.45 7.98
CA LEU A 39 4.63 3.31 7.68
C LEU A 39 3.35 2.47 7.76
N ASN A 40 2.36 2.93 8.53
CA ASN A 40 1.04 2.33 8.61
C ASN A 40 0.03 3.24 7.93
N ARG A 41 -0.89 2.64 7.18
CA ARG A 41 -1.96 3.37 6.53
C ARG A 41 -3.30 2.68 6.77
N THR A 42 -4.31 3.46 7.14
CA THR A 42 -5.71 3.01 7.16
C THR A 42 -6.42 3.50 5.91
N GLY A 43 -7.43 2.76 5.49
CA GLY A 43 -8.24 3.11 4.33
C GLY A 43 -9.40 2.14 4.16
N ALA A 44 -10.15 2.27 3.08
CA ALA A 44 -11.20 1.35 2.75
C ALA A 44 -10.64 -0.05 2.43
N VAL A 45 -11.14 -1.07 3.13
CA VAL A 45 -10.67 -2.46 3.02
C VAL A 45 -11.77 -3.41 2.51
N VAL A 46 -12.81 -2.85 1.90
CA VAL A 46 -13.95 -3.57 1.32
C VAL A 46 -14.20 -3.14 -0.12
N THR A 47 -14.79 -4.03 -0.93
CA THR A 47 -15.21 -3.74 -2.31
C THR A 47 -16.60 -3.12 -2.37
N GLU A 48 -17.46 -3.47 -1.42
CA GLU A 48 -18.82 -2.95 -1.30
C GLU A 48 -18.99 -2.34 0.08
N PHE A 49 -19.44 -1.09 0.12
CA PHE A 49 -19.60 -0.35 1.35
C PHE A 49 -20.85 -0.80 2.12
N ASN A 50 -20.68 -1.11 3.39
CA ASN A 50 -21.78 -1.26 4.33
C ASN A 50 -22.23 0.12 4.80
N MET A 51 -23.39 0.57 4.32
CA MET A 51 -23.93 1.89 4.65
C MET A 51 -24.58 1.94 6.05
N GLU A 52 -24.89 0.79 6.64
CA GLU A 52 -25.45 0.70 7.99
C GLU A 52 -24.37 0.73 9.07
N ASP A 53 -23.17 0.25 8.73
CA ASP A 53 -21.98 0.29 9.58
C ASP A 53 -20.77 0.78 8.78
N MET A 54 -20.62 2.10 8.70
CA MET A 54 -19.56 2.74 7.95
C MET A 54 -18.17 2.40 8.48
N ASP A 55 -18.02 2.20 9.79
CA ASP A 55 -16.73 1.92 10.41
C ASP A 55 -16.16 0.57 9.95
N SER A 56 -17.03 -0.41 9.69
CA SER A 56 -16.62 -1.73 9.21
C SER A 56 -15.96 -1.73 7.82
N ASN A 57 -16.13 -0.65 7.05
CA ASN A 57 -15.53 -0.52 5.71
C ASN A 57 -14.05 -0.14 5.75
N PHE A 58 -13.55 0.32 6.89
CA PHE A 58 -12.21 0.88 7.02
C PHE A 58 -11.36 0.07 8.00
N GLY A 59 -10.08 -0.01 7.71
CA GLY A 59 -9.15 -0.77 8.54
C GLY A 59 -7.69 -0.56 8.13
N ALA A 60 -6.80 -1.39 8.67
CA ALA A 60 -5.40 -1.40 8.28
C ALA A 60 -5.29 -1.81 6.81
N MET A 61 -4.88 -0.86 5.97
CA MET A 61 -4.67 -1.07 4.54
C MET A 61 -3.23 -1.49 4.27
N ASP A 62 -2.28 -0.86 4.95
CA ASP A 62 -0.86 -1.18 4.87
C ASP A 62 -0.22 -1.10 6.26
N GLU A 63 0.67 -2.04 6.54
CA GLU A 63 1.63 -2.04 7.65
C GLU A 63 3.02 -2.31 7.09
N LEU A 64 3.58 -1.27 6.44
CA LEU A 64 4.79 -1.41 5.63
C LEU A 64 6.04 -1.36 6.51
N SER A 65 6.94 -2.30 6.24
CA SER A 65 8.30 -2.32 6.78
C SER A 65 9.30 -2.32 5.63
N TYR A 66 10.28 -1.44 5.72
CA TYR A 66 11.28 -1.19 4.68
C TYR A 66 12.66 -1.62 5.19
N ALA A 67 13.38 -2.41 4.40
CA ALA A 67 14.76 -2.81 4.67
C ALA A 67 15.71 -2.13 3.68
N TYR A 68 16.81 -1.59 4.20
CA TYR A 68 17.80 -0.87 3.40
C TYR A 68 19.21 -1.46 3.59
N GLU A 69 20.01 -1.35 2.56
CA GLU A 69 21.47 -1.45 2.64
C GLU A 69 22.05 -0.07 2.27
N GLY A 70 22.64 0.62 3.27
CA GLY A 70 22.92 2.05 3.15
C GLY A 70 21.63 2.85 2.89
N ASN A 71 21.54 3.49 1.72
CA ASN A 71 20.35 4.22 1.28
C ASN A 71 19.59 3.49 0.16
N GLN A 72 20.00 2.27 -0.20
CA GLN A 72 19.30 1.46 -1.20
C GLN A 72 18.22 0.61 -0.54
N LEU A 73 16.99 0.76 -0.99
CA LEU A 73 15.85 -0.06 -0.55
C LEU A 73 16.02 -1.49 -1.05
N GLN A 74 16.14 -2.45 -0.16
CA GLN A 74 16.30 -3.87 -0.49
C GLN A 74 14.96 -4.60 -0.55
N SER A 75 14.05 -4.28 0.37
CA SER A 75 12.74 -4.91 0.40
C SER A 75 11.69 -4.06 1.11
N VAL A 76 10.45 -4.33 0.76
CA VAL A 76 9.25 -3.85 1.47
C VAL A 76 8.42 -5.07 1.83
N THR A 77 7.89 -5.11 3.05
CA THR A 77 6.91 -6.11 3.48
C THR A 77 5.67 -5.41 4.01
N ASP A 78 4.51 -6.00 3.77
CA ASP A 78 3.24 -5.52 4.28
C ASP A 78 2.66 -6.54 5.29
N GLY A 79 2.44 -6.12 6.53
CA GLY A 79 1.83 -6.91 7.59
C GLY A 79 0.31 -6.92 7.56
N ALA A 80 -0.32 -5.95 6.92
CA ALA A 80 -1.78 -5.85 6.89
C ALA A 80 -2.44 -6.85 5.94
N HIS A 81 -1.75 -7.26 4.87
CA HIS A 81 -2.25 -8.20 3.85
C HIS A 81 -3.58 -7.79 3.21
N ALA A 82 -3.90 -6.50 3.20
CA ALA A 82 -5.13 -6.01 2.60
C ALA A 82 -5.06 -6.04 1.07
N ALA A 83 -6.15 -6.45 0.43
CA ALA A 83 -6.23 -6.51 -1.04
C ALA A 83 -6.15 -5.12 -1.70
N PHE A 84 -6.32 -4.06 -0.94
CA PHE A 84 -6.47 -2.67 -1.41
C PHE A 84 -5.25 -1.78 -1.19
N GLY A 85 -4.25 -2.27 -0.47
CA GLY A 85 -3.04 -1.53 -0.16
C GLY A 85 -1.89 -1.85 -1.10
N PHE A 86 -0.73 -2.04 -0.50
CA PHE A 86 0.48 -2.47 -1.19
C PHE A 86 0.25 -3.83 -1.88
N LYS A 87 0.52 -3.88 -3.18
CA LYS A 87 0.27 -5.09 -3.97
C LYS A 87 1.26 -6.20 -3.63
N GLY A 88 0.72 -7.34 -3.23
CA GLY A 88 1.49 -8.46 -2.72
C GLY A 88 1.92 -8.22 -1.27
N SER A 89 2.33 -9.27 -0.57
CA SER A 89 2.78 -9.16 0.82
C SER A 89 4.24 -8.69 0.95
N SER A 90 4.99 -8.65 -0.16
CA SER A 90 6.38 -8.23 -0.18
C SER A 90 6.86 -7.83 -1.58
N ALA A 91 7.86 -6.96 -1.63
CA ALA A 91 8.65 -6.67 -2.82
C ALA A 91 10.13 -6.71 -2.47
N ALA A 92 10.96 -7.19 -3.40
CA ALA A 92 12.40 -7.17 -3.29
C ALA A 92 13.00 -6.47 -4.51
N TYR A 93 14.10 -5.76 -4.28
CA TYR A 93 14.76 -4.92 -5.26
C TYR A 93 16.22 -5.32 -5.39
N THR A 94 16.75 -5.28 -6.60
CA THR A 94 18.18 -5.45 -6.85
C THR A 94 18.73 -4.30 -7.67
N TYR A 95 20.02 -4.05 -7.56
CA TYR A 95 20.69 -2.91 -8.18
C TYR A 95 21.99 -3.32 -8.85
N ASP A 96 22.39 -2.56 -9.85
CA ASP A 96 23.73 -2.69 -10.44
C ASP A 96 24.79 -1.96 -9.58
N VAL A 97 26.03 -2.03 -10.01
CA VAL A 97 27.16 -1.38 -9.30
C VAL A 97 27.10 0.15 -9.31
N ASN A 98 26.30 0.74 -10.21
CA ASN A 98 26.08 2.17 -10.31
C ASN A 98 24.88 2.64 -9.46
N GLY A 99 24.17 1.70 -8.82
CA GLY A 99 22.98 1.98 -8.03
C GLY A 99 21.67 2.06 -8.84
N ASN A 100 21.67 1.67 -10.12
CA ASN A 100 20.46 1.59 -10.93
C ASN A 100 19.67 0.32 -10.55
N MET A 101 18.36 0.44 -10.39
CA MET A 101 17.50 -0.70 -10.07
C MET A 101 17.46 -1.70 -11.23
N LEU A 102 17.72 -2.98 -10.96
CA LEU A 102 17.63 -4.06 -11.93
C LEU A 102 16.32 -4.82 -11.89
N THR A 103 15.77 -5.04 -10.69
CA THR A 103 14.54 -5.81 -10.50
C THR A 103 13.62 -5.18 -9.46
N ASP A 104 12.31 -5.40 -9.62
CA ASP A 104 11.27 -5.10 -8.64
C ASP A 104 10.25 -6.25 -8.64
N SER A 105 10.34 -7.12 -7.65
CA SER A 105 9.47 -8.31 -7.59
C SER A 105 8.01 -7.95 -7.33
N GLY A 106 7.73 -6.84 -6.63
CA GLY A 106 6.37 -6.38 -6.34
C GLY A 106 5.61 -5.97 -7.59
N LYS A 107 6.30 -5.44 -8.60
CA LYS A 107 5.74 -5.07 -9.91
C LYS A 107 5.96 -6.13 -10.99
N GLY A 108 6.63 -7.23 -10.63
CA GLY A 108 6.99 -8.27 -11.60
C GLY A 108 8.06 -7.83 -12.61
N ILE A 109 8.84 -6.80 -12.28
CA ILE A 109 9.97 -6.37 -13.13
C ILE A 109 11.13 -7.35 -12.91
N SER A 110 11.41 -8.14 -13.93
CA SER A 110 12.46 -9.17 -13.88
C SER A 110 13.80 -8.66 -14.36
N ASN A 111 13.84 -7.60 -15.15
CA ASN A 111 15.09 -6.96 -15.58
C ASN A 111 14.84 -5.53 -16.07
N ILE A 112 15.76 -4.63 -15.71
CA ILE A 112 15.90 -3.31 -16.33
C ILE A 112 17.29 -3.23 -16.93
N ALA A 113 17.38 -3.04 -18.25
CA ALA A 113 18.63 -2.81 -18.95
C ALA A 113 18.89 -1.30 -19.10
N TYR A 114 20.13 -0.88 -18.90
CA TYR A 114 20.55 0.52 -19.01
C TYR A 114 21.60 0.71 -20.08
N ASN A 115 21.59 1.86 -20.71
CA ASN A 115 22.67 2.26 -21.65
C ASN A 115 23.87 2.84 -20.88
N HIS A 116 24.91 3.21 -21.63
CA HIS A 116 26.14 3.79 -21.07
C HIS A 116 25.95 5.15 -20.35
N LEU A 117 24.80 5.78 -20.50
CA LEU A 117 24.42 7.03 -19.80
C LEU A 117 23.54 6.75 -18.56
N ASN A 118 23.40 5.48 -18.14
CA ASN A 118 22.49 5.05 -17.06
C ASN A 118 21.01 5.40 -17.33
N LEU A 119 20.61 5.46 -18.61
CA LEU A 119 19.22 5.60 -19.00
C LEU A 119 18.60 4.22 -19.29
N PRO A 120 17.38 3.91 -18.83
CA PRO A 120 16.74 2.64 -19.12
C PRO A 120 16.57 2.42 -20.63
N GLU A 121 17.09 1.35 -21.18
CA GLU A 121 16.87 0.92 -22.57
C GLU A 121 15.72 -0.05 -22.71
N ALA A 122 15.55 -0.95 -21.73
CA ALA A 122 14.49 -1.92 -21.75
C ALA A 122 14.04 -2.26 -20.33
N VAL A 123 12.73 -2.46 -20.15
CA VAL A 123 12.13 -2.98 -18.94
C VAL A 123 11.38 -4.25 -19.27
N THR A 124 11.78 -5.36 -18.67
CA THR A 124 11.12 -6.66 -18.85
C THR A 124 10.22 -6.94 -17.65
N ILE A 125 8.94 -7.17 -17.93
CA ILE A 125 7.93 -7.56 -16.95
C ILE A 125 7.62 -9.03 -17.14
N SER A 126 7.62 -9.78 -16.05
CA SER A 126 7.27 -11.20 -16.00
C SER A 126 6.53 -11.50 -14.72
N ASN A 127 5.20 -11.50 -14.77
CA ASN A 127 4.34 -11.89 -13.67
C ASN A 127 3.14 -12.70 -14.18
N ALA A 128 2.25 -13.14 -13.29
CA ALA A 128 1.11 -13.97 -13.64
C ALA A 128 0.10 -13.28 -14.58
N GLU A 129 0.03 -11.96 -14.55
CA GLU A 129 -0.94 -11.17 -15.31
C GLU A 129 -0.37 -10.60 -16.61
N HIS A 130 0.92 -10.25 -16.60
CA HIS A 130 1.57 -9.53 -17.70
C HIS A 130 2.99 -10.05 -17.95
N ASN A 131 3.30 -10.29 -19.23
CA ASN A 131 4.64 -10.64 -19.70
C ASN A 131 4.96 -9.80 -20.94
N GLY A 132 6.12 -9.17 -20.94
CA GLY A 132 6.56 -8.38 -22.08
C GLY A 132 7.78 -7.51 -21.78
N THR A 133 8.29 -6.87 -22.81
CA THR A 133 9.40 -5.93 -22.71
C THR A 133 9.00 -4.59 -23.31
N ILE A 134 9.24 -3.51 -22.58
CA ILE A 134 9.13 -2.14 -23.06
C ILE A 134 10.53 -1.68 -23.44
N ALA A 135 10.73 -1.27 -24.69
CA ALA A 135 11.99 -0.72 -25.15
C ALA A 135 11.87 0.80 -25.32
N TYR A 136 12.91 1.52 -24.94
CA TYR A 136 13.03 2.97 -25.05
C TYR A 136 14.03 3.31 -26.14
N LEU A 137 13.65 4.23 -27.02
CA LEU A 137 14.52 4.82 -28.04
C LEU A 137 14.86 6.25 -27.64
N TYR A 138 16.14 6.56 -27.65
CA TYR A 138 16.66 7.90 -27.34
C TYR A 138 17.26 8.56 -28.55
#